data_545f88bb8b1c0aa33f8f60d3915a99b5
#
_entry.id   545f88bb8b1c0aa33f8f60d3915a99b5
#
_cell.length_a   1.000
_cell.length_b   1.000
_cell.length_c   1.000
_cell.angle_alpha   90.00
_cell.angle_beta   90.00
_cell.angle_gamma   90.00
#
_symmetry.space_group_name_H-M   'P 1'
#
loop_
_entity.id
_entity.type
_entity.pdbx_description
1 polymer ?
#
loop_
_entity_poly.entity_id
_entity_poly.type
_entity_poly.pdbx_seq_one_letter_code
_entity_poly.pdbx_strand_id
1 'polypeptide(L)'
;QEKCLMQSLGAPEKTVLRMGATKTIGEYVIADRVERYLGYRENQLYIKVDNTEELLGLLKKGELDFALIEGYFDRSEFASKLFRREEFVGICSCDHQFACQTVSIKDIFDNTLFLRENGSGTRSIFEQFLASRNYGTDSFRRIVCINNFGLILSLIEKNCGITFGYSSLTVANSSLSAFRIAESDIFREYNYVFIDTPHSLHCVELFESFGNDIGNV
;
A
#
# COMPACT_ATOMS: atom_id res chain seq x y z
N GLN A 1 -29.74 -14.81 -48.99
CA GLN A 1 -28.82 -13.63 -49.09
C GLN A 1 -28.75 -12.98 -47.71
N GLU A 2 -28.05 -13.62 -46.79
CA GLU A 2 -27.68 -13.02 -45.50
C GLU A 2 -26.20 -12.54 -45.61
N LYS A 3 -26.02 -11.28 -45.87
CA LYS A 3 -24.75 -10.60 -45.69
C LYS A 3 -24.65 -10.25 -44.22
N CYS A 4 -23.90 -11.09 -43.49
CA CYS A 4 -23.42 -10.86 -42.14
C CYS A 4 -22.73 -9.50 -42.09
N LEU A 5 -23.28 -8.57 -41.32
CA LEU A 5 -22.63 -7.35 -40.88
C LEU A 5 -21.50 -7.76 -39.92
N MET A 6 -20.32 -8.04 -40.45
CA MET A 6 -19.10 -7.92 -39.63
C MET A 6 -18.84 -6.45 -39.41
N GLN A 7 -19.41 -5.90 -38.34
CA GLN A 7 -18.94 -4.63 -37.81
C GLN A 7 -17.45 -4.77 -37.49
N SER A 8 -16.67 -3.94 -38.08
CA SER A 8 -15.26 -3.73 -37.81
C SER A 8 -15.06 -3.54 -36.32
N LEU A 9 -14.58 -4.57 -35.65
CA LEU A 9 -13.90 -4.41 -34.36
C LEU A 9 -12.67 -3.59 -34.69
N GLY A 10 -12.73 -2.29 -34.37
CA GLY A 10 -11.59 -1.39 -34.44
C GLY A 10 -10.43 -2.04 -33.69
N ALA A 11 -9.21 -1.86 -34.22
CA ALA A 11 -8.01 -2.25 -33.49
C ALA A 11 -8.13 -1.73 -32.05
N PRO A 12 -7.80 -2.54 -31.02
CA PRO A 12 -7.92 -2.09 -29.64
C PRO A 12 -7.16 -0.78 -29.50
N GLU A 13 -7.86 0.25 -29.08
CA GLU A 13 -7.24 1.57 -28.81
C GLU A 13 -6.11 1.33 -27.81
N LYS A 14 -4.90 1.81 -28.12
CA LYS A 14 -3.77 1.76 -27.20
C LYS A 14 -4.16 2.46 -25.91
N THR A 15 -4.45 1.68 -24.89
CA THR A 15 -4.79 2.23 -23.58
C THR A 15 -3.51 2.53 -22.82
N VAL A 16 -3.19 3.80 -22.66
CA VAL A 16 -2.10 4.25 -21.80
C VAL A 16 -2.69 4.54 -20.44
N LEU A 17 -2.34 3.73 -19.44
CA LEU A 17 -2.78 3.89 -18.08
C LEU A 17 -1.71 4.62 -17.26
N ARG A 18 -2.06 5.72 -16.62
CA ARG A 18 -1.17 6.50 -15.75
C ARG A 18 -1.62 6.37 -14.31
N MET A 19 -0.93 5.56 -13.54
CA MET A 19 -1.30 5.33 -12.16
C MET A 19 -0.25 5.78 -11.16
N GLY A 20 -0.72 6.15 -9.96
CA GLY A 20 0.11 6.33 -8.78
C GLY A 20 0.00 5.13 -7.84
N ALA A 21 1.03 4.92 -7.04
CA ALA A 21 0.95 4.01 -5.90
C ALA A 21 1.81 4.55 -4.76
N THR A 22 1.31 4.48 -3.52
CA THR A 22 2.16 4.75 -2.37
C THR A 22 3.27 3.70 -2.27
N LYS A 23 4.37 4.04 -1.62
CA LYS A 23 5.60 3.23 -1.65
C LYS A 23 5.35 1.77 -1.27
N THR A 24 4.61 1.51 -0.19
CA THR A 24 4.30 0.13 0.22
C THR A 24 3.52 -0.63 -0.86
N ILE A 25 2.49 -0.01 -1.41
CA ILE A 25 1.66 -0.63 -2.45
C ILE A 25 2.48 -0.86 -3.73
N GLY A 26 3.23 0.17 -4.17
CA GLY A 26 4.01 0.11 -5.41
C GLY A 26 5.15 -0.90 -5.37
N GLU A 27 5.79 -1.06 -4.22
CA GLU A 27 6.96 -1.94 -4.08
C GLU A 27 6.59 -3.39 -3.74
N TYR A 28 5.45 -3.63 -3.04
CA TYR A 28 5.19 -4.96 -2.46
C TYR A 28 3.82 -5.56 -2.79
N VAL A 29 2.91 -4.79 -3.43
CA VAL A 29 1.52 -5.22 -3.51
C VAL A 29 1.02 -5.42 -4.94
N ILE A 30 1.40 -4.53 -5.86
CA ILE A 30 0.75 -4.47 -7.19
C ILE A 30 1.43 -5.29 -8.27
N ALA A 31 2.62 -5.87 -8.01
CA ALA A 31 3.44 -6.52 -9.04
C ALA A 31 2.67 -7.56 -9.87
N ASP A 32 1.97 -8.48 -9.21
CA ASP A 32 1.21 -9.54 -9.89
C ASP A 32 0.07 -9.00 -10.78
N ARG A 33 -0.57 -7.91 -10.34
CA ARG A 33 -1.65 -7.27 -11.12
C ARG A 33 -1.08 -6.52 -12.31
N VAL A 34 0.04 -5.85 -12.12
CA VAL A 34 0.78 -5.18 -13.20
C VAL A 34 1.25 -6.19 -14.24
N GLU A 35 1.80 -7.33 -13.81
CA GLU A 35 2.20 -8.41 -14.71
C GLU A 35 1.04 -8.87 -15.60
N ARG A 36 -0.13 -9.12 -15.00
CA ARG A 36 -1.33 -9.53 -15.77
C ARG A 36 -1.79 -8.44 -16.74
N TYR A 37 -1.77 -7.16 -16.31
CA TYR A 37 -2.10 -6.04 -17.19
C TYR A 37 -1.16 -5.97 -18.40
N LEU A 38 0.15 -6.14 -18.20
CA LEU A 38 1.17 -6.11 -19.24
C LEU A 38 1.18 -7.38 -20.12
N GLY A 39 0.48 -8.45 -19.72
CA GLY A 39 0.28 -9.63 -20.54
C GLY A 39 -0.44 -9.35 -21.86
N TYR A 40 -1.14 -8.25 -21.99
CA TYR A 40 -1.77 -7.77 -23.22
C TYR A 40 -0.85 -6.76 -23.91
N ARG A 41 -0.37 -7.10 -25.12
CA ARG A 41 0.68 -6.34 -25.84
C ARG A 41 0.33 -4.89 -26.14
N GLU A 42 -0.96 -4.57 -26.27
CA GLU A 42 -1.43 -3.22 -26.58
C GLU A 42 -1.48 -2.32 -25.33
N ASN A 43 -1.42 -2.89 -24.13
CA ASN A 43 -1.48 -2.14 -22.90
C ASN A 43 -0.15 -1.41 -22.64
N GLN A 44 -0.26 -0.13 -22.33
CA GLN A 44 0.87 0.71 -21.91
C GLN A 44 0.59 1.20 -20.48
N LEU A 45 1.62 1.23 -19.66
CA LEU A 45 1.49 1.59 -18.26
C LEU A 45 2.60 2.56 -17.87
N TYR A 46 2.21 3.63 -17.18
CA TYR A 46 3.10 4.51 -16.45
C TYR A 46 2.75 4.44 -14.97
N ILE A 47 3.72 4.15 -14.11
CA ILE A 47 3.53 4.07 -12.66
C ILE A 47 4.44 5.09 -11.97
N LYS A 48 3.85 5.97 -11.19
CA LYS A 48 4.56 6.85 -10.26
C LYS A 48 4.44 6.30 -8.85
N VAL A 49 5.57 5.93 -8.23
CA VAL A 49 5.61 5.52 -6.82
C VAL A 49 6.13 6.68 -5.98
N ASP A 50 5.29 7.19 -5.05
CA ASP A 50 5.63 8.32 -4.19
C ASP A 50 4.83 8.31 -2.88
N ASN A 51 4.91 9.36 -2.07
CA ASN A 51 4.07 9.54 -0.90
C ASN A 51 2.64 10.01 -1.29
N THR A 52 1.72 9.94 -0.33
CA THR A 52 0.31 10.28 -0.54
C THR A 52 0.12 11.70 -1.05
N GLU A 53 0.80 12.68 -0.47
CA GLU A 53 0.64 14.11 -0.79
C GLU A 53 1.02 14.41 -2.25
N GLU A 54 2.17 13.88 -2.69
CA GLU A 54 2.61 14.01 -4.09
C GLU A 54 1.63 13.38 -5.07
N LEU A 55 1.16 12.16 -4.78
CA LEU A 55 0.22 11.46 -5.66
C LEU A 55 -1.12 12.20 -5.78
N LEU A 56 -1.66 12.72 -4.66
CA LEU A 56 -2.87 13.54 -4.67
C LEU A 56 -2.68 14.83 -5.48
N GLY A 57 -1.50 15.45 -5.39
CA GLY A 57 -1.13 16.61 -6.19
C GLY A 57 -1.13 16.31 -7.69
N LEU A 58 -0.61 15.15 -8.11
CA LEU A 58 -0.59 14.71 -9.51
C LEU A 58 -1.99 14.37 -10.03
N LEU A 59 -2.85 13.77 -9.19
CA LEU A 59 -4.26 13.54 -9.54
C LEU A 59 -4.99 14.86 -9.84
N LYS A 60 -4.81 15.88 -8.98
CA LYS A 60 -5.42 17.23 -9.19
C LYS A 60 -4.94 17.90 -10.48
N LYS A 61 -3.71 17.64 -10.91
CA LYS A 61 -3.15 18.16 -12.16
C LYS A 61 -3.57 17.35 -13.41
N GLY A 62 -4.24 16.21 -13.24
CA GLY A 62 -4.58 15.30 -14.33
C GLY A 62 -3.37 14.56 -14.93
N GLU A 63 -2.26 14.48 -14.17
CA GLU A 63 -1.06 13.75 -14.59
C GLU A 63 -1.18 12.25 -14.32
N LEU A 64 -2.09 11.84 -13.40
CA LEU A 64 -2.46 10.44 -13.13
C LEU A 64 -3.97 10.26 -13.34
N ASP A 65 -4.34 9.07 -13.79
CA ASP A 65 -5.74 8.67 -13.99
C ASP A 65 -6.35 8.21 -12.65
N PHE A 66 -5.57 7.51 -11.84
CA PHE A 66 -5.88 7.15 -10.46
C PHE A 66 -4.60 6.86 -9.65
N ALA A 67 -4.74 6.75 -8.33
CA ALA A 67 -3.67 6.29 -7.45
C ALA A 67 -4.17 5.24 -6.44
N LEU A 68 -3.33 4.28 -6.09
CA LEU A 68 -3.54 3.34 -4.98
C LEU A 68 -2.91 3.92 -3.72
N ILE A 69 -3.73 4.20 -2.73
CA ILE A 69 -3.33 4.93 -1.51
C ILE A 69 -3.78 4.17 -0.26
N GLU A 70 -2.89 4.04 0.71
CA GLU A 70 -3.12 3.48 2.03
C GLU A 70 -3.31 4.54 3.12
N GLY A 71 -3.03 5.80 2.80
CA GLY A 71 -3.07 6.91 3.74
C GLY A 71 -4.41 7.62 3.79
N TYR A 72 -4.43 8.68 4.57
CA TYR A 72 -5.56 9.59 4.64
C TYR A 72 -5.61 10.51 3.42
N PHE A 73 -6.80 10.71 2.90
CA PHE A 73 -7.08 11.68 1.85
C PHE A 73 -8.46 12.29 2.07
N ASP A 74 -8.68 13.48 1.54
CA ASP A 74 -9.97 14.17 1.66
C ASP A 74 -11.00 13.57 0.70
N ARG A 75 -11.98 12.88 1.24
CA ARG A 75 -13.08 12.25 0.47
C ARG A 75 -14.06 13.27 -0.13
N SER A 76 -13.95 14.55 0.21
CA SER A 76 -14.71 15.60 -0.46
C SER A 76 -14.06 16.07 -1.77
N GLU A 77 -12.75 15.88 -1.91
CA GLU A 77 -11.99 16.26 -3.11
C GLU A 77 -11.78 15.10 -4.09
N PHE A 78 -11.79 13.85 -3.59
CA PHE A 78 -11.47 12.66 -4.38
C PHE A 78 -12.54 11.59 -4.23
N ALA A 79 -12.92 10.99 -5.34
CA ALA A 79 -13.63 9.71 -5.35
C ALA A 79 -12.70 8.58 -4.92
N SER A 80 -13.27 7.54 -4.34
CA SER A 80 -12.50 6.37 -3.95
C SER A 80 -13.29 5.07 -4.06
N LYS A 81 -12.57 3.99 -4.34
CA LYS A 81 -13.08 2.62 -4.35
C LYS A 81 -12.13 1.72 -3.55
N LEU A 82 -12.67 0.84 -2.75
CA LEU A 82 -11.86 -0.10 -1.97
C LEU A 82 -11.07 -1.02 -2.91
N PHE A 83 -9.75 -1.08 -2.70
CA PHE A 83 -8.88 -2.04 -3.36
C PHE A 83 -8.76 -3.33 -2.53
N ARG A 84 -8.36 -3.22 -1.25
CA ARG A 84 -8.37 -4.31 -0.27
C ARG A 84 -8.22 -3.79 1.16
N ARG A 85 -8.48 -4.67 2.13
CA ARG A 85 -8.18 -4.42 3.55
C ARG A 85 -6.92 -5.15 3.95
N GLU A 86 -6.07 -4.49 4.75
CA GLU A 86 -4.82 -5.02 5.26
C GLU A 86 -4.73 -4.84 6.77
N GLU A 87 -4.22 -5.85 7.45
CA GLU A 87 -3.90 -5.76 8.87
C GLU A 87 -2.59 -4.99 9.06
N PHE A 88 -2.59 -3.99 9.94
CA PHE A 88 -1.42 -3.22 10.30
C PHE A 88 -0.79 -3.80 11.57
N VAL A 89 0.43 -4.28 11.47
CA VAL A 89 1.11 -5.10 12.48
C VAL A 89 2.50 -4.56 12.81
N GLY A 90 3.07 -5.02 13.91
CA GLY A 90 4.50 -4.91 14.13
C GLY A 90 5.25 -5.92 13.27
N ILE A 91 6.41 -5.55 12.77
CA ILE A 91 7.29 -6.37 11.93
C ILE A 91 8.64 -6.49 12.63
N CYS A 92 9.12 -7.71 12.78
CA CYS A 92 10.40 -8.05 13.36
C CYS A 92 11.09 -9.18 12.57
N SER A 93 12.32 -9.51 12.92
CA SER A 93 12.97 -10.72 12.43
C SER A 93 12.23 -11.97 12.89
N CYS A 94 12.27 -13.06 12.11
CA CYS A 94 11.77 -14.37 12.56
C CYS A 94 12.49 -14.89 13.80
N ASP A 95 13.72 -14.41 14.09
CA ASP A 95 14.51 -14.77 15.27
C ASP A 95 14.25 -13.83 16.48
N HIS A 96 13.39 -12.83 16.32
CA HIS A 96 13.08 -11.88 17.39
C HIS A 96 12.11 -12.49 18.39
N GLN A 97 12.25 -12.14 19.69
CA GLN A 97 11.37 -12.64 20.75
C GLN A 97 9.88 -12.35 20.53
N PHE A 98 9.52 -11.38 19.70
CA PHE A 98 8.14 -11.03 19.37
C PHE A 98 7.59 -11.80 18.17
N ALA A 99 8.40 -12.60 17.47
CA ALA A 99 7.97 -13.32 16.28
C ALA A 99 6.71 -14.16 16.54
N CYS A 100 5.65 -13.92 15.77
CA CYS A 100 4.34 -14.57 15.88
C CYS A 100 3.64 -14.37 17.25
N GLN A 101 4.06 -13.38 18.06
CA GLN A 101 3.50 -13.14 19.40
C GLN A 101 2.50 -11.99 19.41
N THR A 102 1.67 -11.97 20.44
CA THR A 102 0.92 -10.78 20.86
C THR A 102 1.59 -10.23 22.11
N VAL A 103 2.01 -8.97 22.05
CA VAL A 103 2.80 -8.30 23.09
C VAL A 103 2.06 -7.09 23.63
N SER A 104 2.43 -6.64 24.84
CA SER A 104 1.90 -5.40 25.39
C SER A 104 2.51 -4.18 24.67
N ILE A 105 1.78 -3.07 24.65
CA ILE A 105 2.32 -1.81 24.08
C ILE A 105 3.59 -1.35 24.81
N LYS A 106 3.75 -1.67 26.09
CA LYS A 106 4.93 -1.28 26.86
C LYS A 106 6.16 -2.09 26.48
N ASP A 107 5.99 -3.34 26.09
CA ASP A 107 7.10 -4.23 25.72
C ASP A 107 7.83 -3.76 24.47
N ILE A 108 7.14 -3.02 23.58
CA ILE A 108 7.76 -2.53 22.34
C ILE A 108 8.74 -1.39 22.58
N PHE A 109 8.59 -0.61 23.66
CA PHE A 109 9.37 0.61 23.89
C PHE A 109 10.85 0.40 24.17
N ASP A 110 11.24 -0.76 24.65
CA ASP A 110 12.64 -1.12 24.89
C ASP A 110 13.41 -1.46 23.60
N ASN A 111 12.71 -1.54 22.47
CA ASN A 111 13.31 -1.86 21.18
C ASN A 111 13.78 -0.61 20.41
N THR A 112 14.68 -0.81 19.47
CA THR A 112 14.95 0.20 18.43
C THR A 112 13.78 0.23 17.46
N LEU A 113 13.12 1.39 17.35
CA LEU A 113 12.06 1.62 16.38
C LEU A 113 12.64 2.17 15.07
N PHE A 114 12.43 1.47 13.97
CA PHE A 114 12.70 1.99 12.64
C PHE A 114 11.42 2.61 12.08
N LEU A 115 11.47 3.91 11.80
CA LEU A 115 10.37 4.69 11.26
C LEU A 115 10.64 5.13 9.83
N ARG A 116 9.56 5.26 9.08
CA ARG A 116 9.56 5.95 7.79
C ARG A 116 9.71 7.46 7.97
N GLU A 117 9.99 8.14 6.89
CA GLU A 117 10.05 9.60 6.80
C GLU A 117 8.71 10.27 7.14
N ASN A 118 8.74 11.56 7.42
CA ASN A 118 7.53 12.39 7.53
C ASN A 118 6.75 12.37 6.21
N GLY A 119 5.42 12.34 6.29
CA GLY A 119 4.54 12.22 5.13
C GLY A 119 4.29 10.76 4.67
N SER A 120 4.93 9.76 5.30
CA SER A 120 4.60 8.35 5.08
C SER A 120 3.26 8.00 5.72
N GLY A 121 2.37 7.36 4.94
CA GLY A 121 1.07 6.88 5.42
C GLY A 121 1.21 5.87 6.56
N THR A 122 2.12 4.90 6.45
CA THR A 122 2.38 3.89 7.50
C THR A 122 2.87 4.52 8.79
N ARG A 123 3.74 5.53 8.71
CA ARG A 123 4.18 6.30 9.89
C ARG A 123 3.01 7.02 10.55
N SER A 124 2.19 7.73 9.79
CA SER A 124 1.03 8.46 10.32
C SER A 124 0.04 7.54 11.02
N ILE A 125 -0.19 6.34 10.48
CA ILE A 125 -1.05 5.32 11.09
C ILE A 125 -0.50 4.90 12.46
N PHE A 126 0.81 4.62 12.53
CA PHE A 126 1.46 4.20 13.76
C PHE A 126 1.49 5.31 14.82
N GLU A 127 1.82 6.54 14.44
CA GLU A 127 1.81 7.70 15.34
C GLU A 127 0.40 7.97 15.91
N GLN A 128 -0.65 7.86 15.09
CA GLN A 128 -2.03 7.98 15.57
C GLN A 128 -2.42 6.85 16.52
N PHE A 129 -1.97 5.62 16.24
CA PHE A 129 -2.18 4.50 17.14
C PHE A 129 -1.55 4.76 18.51
N LEU A 130 -0.31 5.22 18.56
CA LEU A 130 0.36 5.59 19.81
C LEU A 130 -0.38 6.73 20.55
N ALA A 131 -0.72 7.79 19.81
CA ALA A 131 -1.42 8.95 20.38
C ALA A 131 -2.79 8.59 20.97
N SER A 132 -3.53 7.67 20.34
CA SER A 132 -4.81 7.17 20.88
C SER A 132 -4.71 6.47 22.23
N ARG A 133 -3.49 6.10 22.64
CA ARG A 133 -3.14 5.45 23.91
C ARG A 133 -2.29 6.33 24.83
N ASN A 134 -2.21 7.63 24.52
CA ASN A 134 -1.40 8.62 25.23
C ASN A 134 0.11 8.32 25.22
N TYR A 135 0.61 7.73 24.14
CA TYR A 135 2.04 7.53 23.87
C TYR A 135 2.48 8.30 22.64
N GLY A 136 3.77 8.54 22.52
CA GLY A 136 4.41 9.07 21.35
C GLY A 136 5.60 8.20 20.92
N THR A 137 6.23 8.55 19.81
CA THR A 137 7.45 7.89 19.35
C THR A 137 8.62 8.08 20.34
N ASP A 138 8.63 9.17 21.09
CA ASP A 138 9.57 9.47 22.19
C ASP A 138 9.52 8.48 23.35
N SER A 139 8.48 7.64 23.45
CA SER A 139 8.40 6.54 24.40
C SER A 139 9.40 5.40 24.09
N PHE A 140 9.94 5.34 22.88
CA PHE A 140 10.90 4.33 22.47
C PHE A 140 12.32 4.66 22.94
N ARG A 141 13.04 3.63 23.38
CA ARG A 141 14.45 3.75 23.78
C ARG A 141 15.33 4.34 22.69
N ARG A 142 15.06 4.01 21.43
CA ARG A 142 15.83 4.48 20.25
C ARG A 142 14.93 4.55 19.04
N ILE A 143 15.07 5.64 18.28
CA ILE A 143 14.36 5.83 17.01
C ILE A 143 15.39 6.00 15.90
N VAL A 144 15.15 5.36 14.78
CA VAL A 144 15.94 5.50 13.55
C VAL A 144 14.96 5.82 12.41
N CYS A 145 15.09 7.00 11.81
CA CYS A 145 14.23 7.42 10.71
C CYS A 145 14.94 7.19 9.37
N ILE A 146 14.29 6.44 8.46
CA ILE A 146 14.83 6.07 7.14
C ILE A 146 13.73 6.25 6.11
N ASN A 147 14.05 6.92 4.99
CA ASN A 147 13.12 7.16 3.88
C ASN A 147 13.10 6.03 2.83
N ASN A 148 13.88 4.98 3.02
CA ASN A 148 13.92 3.79 2.18
C ASN A 148 13.39 2.57 2.96
N PHE A 149 12.22 2.07 2.57
CA PHE A 149 11.58 0.98 3.31
C PHE A 149 12.30 -0.37 3.12
N GLY A 150 12.86 -0.61 1.94
CA GLY A 150 13.70 -1.81 1.70
C GLY A 150 14.91 -1.87 2.63
N LEU A 151 15.57 -0.72 2.89
CA LEU A 151 16.66 -0.66 3.88
C LEU A 151 16.15 -0.93 5.31
N ILE A 152 14.97 -0.41 5.67
CA ILE A 152 14.35 -0.74 6.97
C ILE A 152 14.17 -2.25 7.08
N LEU A 153 13.51 -2.90 6.11
CA LEU A 153 13.28 -4.34 6.15
C LEU A 153 14.58 -5.15 6.24
N SER A 154 15.61 -4.76 5.48
CA SER A 154 16.93 -5.42 5.55
C SER A 154 17.61 -5.30 6.93
N LEU A 155 17.36 -4.21 7.66
CA LEU A 155 17.85 -4.06 9.05
C LEU A 155 17.01 -4.88 10.03
N ILE A 156 15.70 -4.98 9.80
CA ILE A 156 14.80 -5.83 10.59
C ILE A 156 15.19 -7.31 10.42
N GLU A 157 15.46 -7.79 9.21
CA GLU A 157 15.94 -9.16 8.94
C GLU A 157 17.19 -9.50 9.77
N LYS A 158 18.06 -8.52 9.97
CA LYS A 158 19.28 -8.66 10.79
C LYS A 158 19.03 -8.50 12.30
N ASN A 159 17.76 -8.49 12.72
CA ASN A 159 17.34 -8.37 14.11
C ASN A 159 17.85 -7.07 14.80
N CYS A 160 17.95 -5.96 14.04
CA CYS A 160 18.42 -4.67 14.58
C CYS A 160 17.34 -3.91 15.36
N GLY A 161 16.08 -4.35 15.33
CA GLY A 161 14.94 -3.72 16.00
C GLY A 161 13.62 -4.11 15.37
N ILE A 162 12.63 -3.23 15.51
CA ILE A 162 11.26 -3.45 15.01
C ILE A 162 10.79 -2.29 14.14
N THR A 163 9.80 -2.55 13.30
CA THR A 163 9.06 -1.53 12.55
C THR A 163 7.57 -1.86 12.54
N PHE A 164 6.76 -1.00 11.94
CA PHE A 164 5.32 -1.21 11.79
C PHE A 164 4.91 -1.04 10.32
N GLY A 165 4.03 -1.90 9.87
CA GLY A 165 3.57 -1.94 8.51
C GLY A 165 2.46 -2.96 8.31
N TYR A 166 2.26 -3.39 7.07
CA TYR A 166 1.19 -4.32 6.72
C TYR A 166 1.64 -5.77 6.75
N SER A 167 0.75 -6.66 7.15
CA SER A 167 1.04 -8.10 7.32
C SER A 167 1.52 -8.76 6.02
N SER A 168 1.08 -8.29 4.86
CA SER A 168 1.54 -8.77 3.55
C SER A 168 3.06 -8.70 3.34
N LEU A 169 3.74 -7.76 4.01
CA LEU A 169 5.21 -7.63 3.94
C LEU A 169 5.96 -8.83 4.53
N THR A 170 5.35 -9.50 5.51
CA THR A 170 5.96 -10.69 6.15
C THR A 170 5.63 -11.98 5.40
N VAL A 171 4.56 -11.99 4.60
CA VAL A 171 4.20 -13.16 3.79
C VAL A 171 5.19 -13.36 2.63
N ALA A 172 5.65 -12.27 2.04
CA ALA A 172 6.59 -12.30 0.91
C ALA A 172 8.05 -12.59 1.33
N ASN A 173 8.36 -12.53 2.63
CA ASN A 173 9.74 -12.65 3.14
C ASN A 173 9.81 -13.51 4.40
N SER A 174 10.30 -14.74 4.26
CA SER A 174 10.38 -15.73 5.34
C SER A 174 11.35 -15.36 6.49
N SER A 175 12.23 -14.37 6.29
CA SER A 175 13.12 -13.85 7.34
C SER A 175 12.43 -12.84 8.26
N LEU A 176 11.23 -12.42 7.89
CA LEU A 176 10.41 -11.47 8.67
C LEU A 176 9.24 -12.18 9.32
N SER A 177 8.82 -11.67 10.47
CA SER A 177 7.66 -12.13 11.20
C SER A 177 6.78 -10.97 11.63
N ALA A 178 5.47 -11.19 11.64
CA ALA A 178 4.52 -10.26 12.22
C ALA A 178 4.39 -10.51 13.73
N PHE A 179 4.16 -9.44 14.48
CA PHE A 179 3.67 -9.50 15.86
C PHE A 179 2.51 -8.51 16.04
N ARG A 180 1.64 -8.79 16.99
CA ARG A 180 0.49 -7.95 17.33
C ARG A 180 0.68 -7.26 18.67
N ILE A 181 0.10 -6.07 18.80
CA ILE A 181 -0.02 -5.42 20.10
C ILE A 181 -1.38 -5.84 20.69
N ALA A 182 -1.40 -6.26 21.93
CA ALA A 182 -2.63 -6.63 22.63
C ALA A 182 -3.67 -5.49 22.55
N GLU A 183 -4.94 -5.86 22.36
CA GLU A 183 -6.08 -4.93 22.25
C GLU A 183 -5.97 -3.96 21.06
N SER A 184 -5.32 -4.38 19.97
CA SER A 184 -5.07 -3.55 18.80
C SER A 184 -5.29 -4.33 17.50
N ASP A 185 -6.54 -4.32 17.03
CA ASP A 185 -6.87 -4.78 15.69
C ASP A 185 -6.94 -3.58 14.75
N ILE A 186 -5.81 -3.22 14.14
CA ILE A 186 -5.75 -2.11 13.21
C ILE A 186 -5.84 -2.67 11.79
N PHE A 187 -6.98 -2.45 11.16
CA PHE A 187 -7.14 -2.69 9.73
C PHE A 187 -7.13 -1.36 9.00
N ARG A 188 -6.54 -1.35 7.82
CA ARG A 188 -6.52 -0.20 6.93
C ARG A 188 -6.97 -0.62 5.54
N GLU A 189 -7.57 0.33 4.87
CA GLU A 189 -8.03 0.16 3.50
C GLU A 189 -6.97 0.72 2.55
N TYR A 190 -6.61 -0.07 1.56
CA TYR A 190 -6.00 0.42 0.36
C TYR A 190 -7.13 0.82 -0.58
N ASN A 191 -7.06 2.01 -1.12
CA ASN A 191 -8.11 2.55 -1.97
C ASN A 191 -7.55 2.95 -3.33
N TYR A 192 -8.32 2.70 -4.38
CA TYR A 192 -8.23 3.48 -5.59
C TYR A 192 -8.73 4.88 -5.27
N VAL A 193 -7.92 5.89 -5.53
CA VAL A 193 -8.25 7.31 -5.32
C VAL A 193 -8.11 8.01 -6.66
N PHE A 194 -9.11 8.79 -7.06
CA PHE A 194 -9.17 9.41 -8.37
C PHE A 194 -10.06 10.66 -8.36
N ILE A 195 -9.91 11.51 -9.38
CA ILE A 195 -10.86 12.59 -9.63
C ILE A 195 -12.10 11.98 -10.26
N ASP A 196 -13.29 12.34 -9.78
CA ASP A 196 -14.57 11.77 -10.22
C ASP A 196 -14.89 12.19 -11.66
N THR A 197 -14.33 11.46 -12.61
CA THR A 197 -14.58 11.59 -14.05
C THR A 197 -14.87 10.23 -14.65
N PRO A 198 -15.67 10.15 -15.75
CA PRO A 198 -15.91 8.88 -16.45
C PRO A 198 -14.63 8.21 -16.91
N HIS A 199 -13.61 8.98 -17.34
CA HIS A 199 -12.32 8.45 -17.75
C HIS A 199 -11.58 7.78 -16.59
N SER A 200 -11.43 8.48 -15.46
CA SER A 200 -10.72 7.94 -14.28
C SER A 200 -11.40 6.70 -13.73
N LEU A 201 -12.74 6.70 -13.67
CA LEU A 201 -13.51 5.53 -13.24
C LEU A 201 -13.27 4.33 -14.18
N HIS A 202 -13.30 4.56 -15.50
CA HIS A 202 -13.01 3.52 -16.49
C HIS A 202 -11.58 2.95 -16.31
N CYS A 203 -10.58 3.79 -16.06
CA CYS A 203 -9.21 3.37 -15.81
C CYS A 203 -9.09 2.50 -14.54
N VAL A 204 -9.81 2.86 -13.47
CA VAL A 204 -9.90 2.06 -12.25
C VAL A 204 -10.52 0.69 -12.52
N GLU A 205 -11.67 0.64 -13.20
CA GLU A 205 -12.38 -0.60 -13.53
C GLU A 205 -11.53 -1.49 -14.44
N LEU A 206 -10.85 -0.90 -15.41
CA LEU A 206 -9.94 -1.62 -16.28
C LEU A 206 -8.81 -2.27 -15.47
N PHE A 207 -8.10 -1.54 -14.62
CA PHE A 207 -7.01 -2.08 -13.82
C PHE A 207 -7.52 -3.10 -12.78
N GLU A 208 -8.71 -2.89 -12.22
CA GLU A 208 -9.37 -3.81 -11.30
C GLU A 208 -9.67 -5.16 -11.94
N SER A 209 -10.07 -5.19 -13.23
CA SER A 209 -10.38 -6.42 -13.97
C SER A 209 -9.20 -7.39 -14.08
N PHE A 210 -7.97 -6.91 -13.87
CA PHE A 210 -6.76 -7.73 -13.79
C PHE A 210 -6.46 -8.25 -12.38
N GLY A 211 -7.35 -8.00 -11.41
CA GLY A 211 -7.26 -8.61 -10.08
C GLY A 211 -7.52 -10.13 -10.14
N ASN A 212 -6.99 -10.87 -9.18
CA ASN A 212 -7.52 -12.22 -8.95
C ASN A 212 -8.87 -12.08 -8.28
N ASP A 213 -9.85 -12.84 -8.73
CA ASP A 213 -11.03 -13.23 -7.95
C ASP A 213 -10.60 -14.19 -6.81
N ILE A 214 -9.60 -13.82 -6.03
CA ILE A 214 -9.31 -14.55 -4.80
C ILE A 214 -10.28 -13.98 -3.77
N GLY A 215 -11.32 -14.79 -3.57
CA GLY A 215 -12.51 -14.53 -2.82
C GLY A 215 -12.30 -13.83 -1.49
N ASN A 216 -13.30 -13.05 -1.16
CA ASN A 216 -13.71 -12.78 0.20
C ASN A 216 -13.66 -14.07 1.03
N VAL A 217 -12.68 -14.18 1.92
CA VAL A 217 -12.74 -15.04 3.12
C VAL A 217 -12.51 -14.17 4.33
#